data_518804780fc5a36caa5774a4b1af3be2
#
_entry.id   518804780fc5a36caa5774a4b1af3be2
#
_cell.length_a   1.000
_cell.length_b   1.000
_cell.length_c   1.000
_cell.angle_alpha   90.00
_cell.angle_beta   90.00
_cell.angle_gamma   90.00
#
_symmetry.space_group_name_H-M   'P 1'
#
loop_
_entity.id
_entity.type
_entity.pdbx_description
1 polymer ?
#
loop_
_entity_poly.entity_id
_entity_poly.type
_entity_poly.pdbx_seq_one_letter_code
_entity_poly.pdbx_strand_id
1 'polypeptide(L)'
;MLFRSPLRGHSNVQGNRTVGITEKPNIPMFEGIERTFGFKPPRHHGHDAVAAMEAIDDGRSKVLVCLGGNFAIALPDPERCTAAMRKLELAVHLGTKLNRSHLLVGKQSIILPVLGRTERDIQASGPQVVTVEDSMSMVHASRGKLTPASEDLLSESAIIAGIAMATLPATKVPWAELIADYDRIRDAIEGVFPDFKDYNARIRTPGGFRLPLPPTERKWTTPSGKAEFLI
;
A
#
# COMPACT_ATOMS: atom_id res chain seq x y z
N MET A 1 -25.49 1.89 13.26
CA MET A 1 -24.82 2.43 12.08
C MET A 1 -23.28 2.43 12.19
N LEU A 2 -22.77 2.05 13.32
CA LEU A 2 -21.33 1.98 13.63
C LEU A 2 -20.59 0.79 13.00
N PHE A 3 -21.30 -0.18 12.47
CA PHE A 3 -20.72 -1.43 11.96
C PHE A 3 -20.48 -1.45 10.45
N ARG A 4 -20.72 -0.32 9.81
CA ARG A 4 -20.40 -0.11 8.40
C ARG A 4 -19.14 0.73 8.22
N SER A 5 -18.24 0.64 9.20
CA SER A 5 -16.90 1.08 8.94
C SER A 5 -16.44 0.27 7.74
N PRO A 6 -16.28 0.90 6.59
CA PRO A 6 -15.95 0.17 5.40
C PRO A 6 -14.67 -0.58 5.67
N LEU A 7 -14.61 -1.80 5.20
CA LEU A 7 -13.42 -2.63 5.17
C LEU A 7 -12.19 -1.86 4.68
N ARG A 8 -12.40 -0.89 3.80
CA ARG A 8 -11.40 0.03 3.28
C ARG A 8 -10.68 0.85 4.36
N GLY A 9 -11.40 1.41 5.32
CA GLY A 9 -10.79 2.15 6.43
C GLY A 9 -10.09 1.21 7.42
N HIS A 10 -10.67 0.06 7.69
CA HIS A 10 -10.10 -0.93 8.60
C HIS A 10 -8.76 -1.49 8.11
N SER A 11 -8.65 -1.82 6.84
CA SER A 11 -7.43 -2.35 6.20
C SER A 11 -6.52 -1.28 5.63
N ASN A 12 -6.85 -0.01 5.78
CA ASN A 12 -6.18 1.15 5.16
C ASN A 12 -6.13 1.12 3.61
N VAL A 13 -6.98 0.37 2.96
CA VAL A 13 -7.07 0.40 1.48
C VAL A 13 -7.42 1.80 1.00
N GLN A 14 -8.22 2.56 1.75
CA GLN A 14 -8.50 3.96 1.47
C GLN A 14 -7.22 4.79 1.43
N GLY A 15 -6.41 4.76 2.49
CA GLY A 15 -5.15 5.50 2.56
C GLY A 15 -4.13 5.05 1.51
N ASN A 16 -4.04 3.75 1.24
CA ASN A 16 -3.17 3.24 0.17
C ASN A 16 -3.53 3.86 -1.19
N ARG A 17 -4.81 3.91 -1.53
CA ARG A 17 -5.28 4.52 -2.79
C ARG A 17 -4.99 6.02 -2.83
N THR A 18 -5.20 6.71 -1.73
CA THR A 18 -5.00 8.17 -1.62
C THR A 18 -3.53 8.56 -1.78
N VAL A 19 -2.60 7.76 -1.28
CA VAL A 19 -1.15 7.96 -1.49
C VAL A 19 -0.62 7.31 -2.78
N GLY A 20 -1.51 6.95 -3.69
CA GLY A 20 -1.14 6.58 -5.05
C GLY A 20 -0.85 5.10 -5.29
N ILE A 21 -1.11 4.21 -4.32
CA ILE A 21 -1.06 2.75 -4.59
C ILE A 21 -2.30 2.38 -5.40
N THR A 22 -2.20 2.52 -6.71
CA THR A 22 -3.27 2.30 -7.69
C THR A 22 -2.72 1.69 -8.97
N GLU A 23 -3.54 0.89 -9.61
CA GLU A 23 -3.25 0.34 -10.95
C GLU A 23 -3.36 1.37 -12.08
N LYS A 24 -4.01 2.51 -11.80
CA LYS A 24 -4.24 3.60 -12.78
C LYS A 24 -3.75 4.94 -12.20
N PRO A 25 -2.43 5.12 -12.06
CA PRO A 25 -1.89 6.40 -11.61
C PRO A 25 -2.21 7.50 -12.63
N ASN A 26 -2.42 8.71 -12.13
CA ASN A 26 -2.78 9.87 -12.96
C ASN A 26 -1.58 10.79 -13.24
N ILE A 27 -1.76 11.73 -14.16
CA ILE A 27 -0.71 12.69 -14.56
C ILE A 27 -0.18 13.50 -13.38
N PRO A 28 -1.01 14.10 -12.50
CA PRO A 28 -0.49 14.85 -11.34
C PRO A 28 0.42 14.03 -10.43
N MET A 29 0.12 12.74 -10.24
CA MET A 29 0.98 11.84 -9.46
C MET A 29 2.33 11.61 -10.15
N PHE A 30 2.35 11.38 -11.46
CA PHE A 30 3.60 11.21 -12.20
C PHE A 30 4.48 12.45 -12.12
N GLU A 31 3.90 13.63 -12.29
CA GLU A 31 4.59 14.91 -12.17
C GLU A 31 5.11 15.14 -10.73
N GLY A 32 4.31 14.75 -9.72
CA GLY A 32 4.71 14.78 -8.33
C GLY A 32 5.92 13.90 -8.04
N ILE A 33 5.93 12.65 -8.55
CA ILE A 33 7.05 11.72 -8.41
C ILE A 33 8.30 12.27 -9.13
N GLU A 34 8.15 12.78 -10.36
CA GLU A 34 9.26 13.35 -11.12
C GLU A 34 9.87 14.56 -10.38
N ARG A 35 9.05 15.42 -9.82
CA ARG A 35 9.47 16.58 -9.02
C ARG A 35 10.18 16.15 -7.73
N THR A 36 9.64 15.18 -7.01
CA THR A 36 10.13 14.77 -5.69
C THR A 36 11.41 13.95 -5.77
N PHE A 37 11.49 13.02 -6.72
CA PHE A 37 12.59 12.07 -6.82
C PHE A 37 13.50 12.29 -8.03
N GLY A 38 13.15 13.18 -8.96
CA GLY A 38 13.99 13.54 -10.11
C GLY A 38 14.10 12.43 -11.17
N PHE A 39 13.11 11.53 -11.29
CA PHE A 39 13.06 10.55 -12.37
C PHE A 39 11.65 10.47 -12.96
N LYS A 40 11.55 10.02 -14.22
CA LYS A 40 10.26 9.81 -14.90
C LYS A 40 9.74 8.41 -14.61
N PRO A 41 8.65 8.26 -13.85
CA PRO A 41 8.06 6.95 -13.61
C PRO A 41 7.43 6.38 -14.89
N PRO A 42 7.26 5.03 -14.98
CA PRO A 42 6.50 4.40 -16.05
C PRO A 42 5.06 4.95 -16.08
N ARG A 43 4.56 5.25 -17.28
CA ARG A 43 3.23 5.89 -17.46
C ARG A 43 2.14 4.95 -17.94
N HIS A 44 2.44 3.68 -18.11
CA HIS A 44 1.42 2.68 -18.44
C HIS A 44 0.64 2.26 -17.20
N HIS A 45 -0.59 1.84 -17.40
CA HIS A 45 -1.41 1.31 -16.32
C HIS A 45 -0.85 -0.04 -15.84
N GLY A 46 -0.97 -0.30 -14.55
CA GLY A 46 -0.76 -1.61 -13.96
C GLY A 46 -1.99 -2.51 -14.14
N HIS A 47 -1.97 -3.65 -13.46
CA HIS A 47 -3.07 -4.59 -13.41
C HIS A 47 -3.92 -4.36 -12.16
N ASP A 48 -5.24 -4.35 -12.29
CA ASP A 48 -6.12 -4.61 -11.16
C ASP A 48 -6.02 -6.09 -10.73
N ALA A 49 -6.72 -6.48 -9.67
CA ALA A 49 -6.58 -7.82 -9.12
C ALA A 49 -6.98 -8.93 -10.11
N VAL A 50 -8.01 -8.69 -10.94
CA VAL A 50 -8.47 -9.67 -11.94
C VAL A 50 -7.46 -9.75 -13.08
N ALA A 51 -7.07 -8.61 -13.65
CA ALA A 51 -6.08 -8.54 -14.72
C ALA A 51 -4.71 -9.09 -14.28
N ALA A 52 -4.32 -8.90 -13.01
CA ALA A 52 -3.11 -9.50 -12.46
C ALA A 52 -3.19 -11.03 -12.46
N MET A 53 -4.34 -11.60 -12.06
CA MET A 53 -4.54 -13.05 -12.08
C MET A 53 -4.55 -13.60 -13.51
N GLU A 54 -5.19 -12.91 -14.44
CA GLU A 54 -5.15 -13.29 -15.87
C GLU A 54 -3.72 -13.24 -16.41
N ALA A 55 -2.94 -12.24 -16.06
CA ALA A 55 -1.54 -12.12 -16.47
C ALA A 55 -0.64 -13.22 -15.87
N ILE A 56 -0.99 -13.74 -14.69
CA ILE A 56 -0.31 -14.92 -14.13
C ILE A 56 -0.76 -16.18 -14.86
N ASP A 57 -2.06 -16.33 -15.12
CA ASP A 57 -2.62 -17.52 -15.77
C ASP A 57 -2.08 -17.73 -17.18
N ASP A 58 -1.93 -16.67 -17.94
CA ASP A 58 -1.35 -16.69 -19.29
C ASP A 58 0.19 -16.60 -19.36
N GLY A 59 0.86 -16.51 -18.19
CA GLY A 59 2.32 -16.55 -18.08
C GLY A 59 3.03 -15.22 -18.38
N ARG A 60 2.31 -14.11 -18.56
CA ARG A 60 2.90 -12.77 -18.71
C ARG A 60 3.52 -12.27 -17.40
N SER A 61 2.88 -12.56 -16.26
CA SER A 61 3.42 -12.26 -14.94
C SER A 61 4.01 -13.51 -14.31
N LYS A 62 5.28 -13.44 -13.94
CA LYS A 62 6.04 -14.58 -13.40
C LYS A 62 6.38 -14.44 -11.92
N VAL A 63 6.33 -13.23 -11.41
CA VAL A 63 6.63 -12.90 -10.02
C VAL A 63 5.42 -12.22 -9.40
N LEU A 64 5.04 -12.66 -8.21
CA LEU A 64 3.99 -12.05 -7.41
C LEU A 64 4.52 -11.68 -6.04
N VAL A 65 4.35 -10.41 -5.63
CA VAL A 65 4.64 -9.94 -4.27
C VAL A 65 3.31 -9.55 -3.61
N CYS A 66 2.94 -10.27 -2.57
CA CYS A 66 1.72 -10.04 -1.81
C CYS A 66 2.05 -9.33 -0.48
N LEU A 67 1.49 -8.14 -0.29
CA LEU A 67 1.53 -7.43 0.99
C LEU A 67 0.24 -7.71 1.76
N GLY A 68 0.31 -8.63 2.71
CA GLY A 68 -0.85 -9.09 3.46
C GLY A 68 -1.90 -9.79 2.60
N GLY A 69 -3.08 -9.96 3.17
CA GLY A 69 -4.23 -10.51 2.47
C GLY A 69 -4.17 -12.03 2.22
N ASN A 70 -5.23 -12.54 1.59
CA ASN A 70 -5.34 -13.92 1.13
C ASN A 70 -5.77 -13.91 -0.34
N PHE A 71 -4.84 -13.56 -1.22
CA PHE A 71 -5.10 -13.22 -2.61
C PHE A 71 -5.85 -14.34 -3.37
N ALA A 72 -5.43 -15.59 -3.18
CA ALA A 72 -6.03 -16.73 -3.86
C ALA A 72 -7.52 -16.95 -3.55
N ILE A 73 -7.98 -16.51 -2.38
CA ILE A 73 -9.37 -16.73 -1.93
C ILE A 73 -10.19 -15.45 -2.01
N ALA A 74 -9.54 -14.29 -2.06
CA ALA A 74 -10.23 -13.00 -2.13
C ALA A 74 -10.76 -12.68 -3.54
N LEU A 75 -10.30 -13.41 -4.56
CA LEU A 75 -10.73 -13.25 -5.93
C LEU A 75 -11.88 -14.21 -6.28
N PRO A 76 -12.72 -13.86 -7.26
CA PRO A 76 -13.67 -14.82 -7.84
C PRO A 76 -12.92 -15.97 -8.51
N ASP A 77 -13.58 -17.12 -8.64
CA ASP A 77 -13.02 -18.33 -9.22
C ASP A 77 -11.73 -18.82 -8.51
N PRO A 78 -11.85 -19.33 -7.26
CA PRO A 78 -10.70 -19.79 -6.48
C PRO A 78 -9.93 -20.94 -7.13
N GLU A 79 -10.58 -21.77 -7.92
CA GLU A 79 -9.94 -22.91 -8.62
C GLU A 79 -8.98 -22.41 -9.69
N ARG A 80 -9.43 -21.50 -10.53
CA ARG A 80 -8.59 -20.84 -11.54
C ARG A 80 -7.45 -20.06 -10.91
N CYS A 81 -7.74 -19.29 -9.84
CA CYS A 81 -6.72 -18.55 -9.10
C CYS A 81 -5.65 -19.48 -8.53
N THR A 82 -6.05 -20.59 -7.93
CA THR A 82 -5.14 -21.60 -7.41
C THR A 82 -4.26 -22.20 -8.51
N ALA A 83 -4.85 -22.57 -9.64
CA ALA A 83 -4.11 -23.11 -10.78
C ALA A 83 -3.11 -22.09 -11.36
N ALA A 84 -3.52 -20.84 -11.49
CA ALA A 84 -2.67 -19.76 -11.98
C ALA A 84 -1.48 -19.50 -11.06
N MET A 85 -1.71 -19.36 -9.74
CA MET A 85 -0.62 -19.10 -8.79
C MET A 85 0.45 -20.19 -8.77
N ARG A 86 0.11 -21.43 -9.07
CA ARG A 86 1.10 -22.53 -9.20
C ARG A 86 2.02 -22.40 -10.40
N LYS A 87 1.70 -21.55 -11.37
CA LYS A 87 2.54 -21.28 -12.56
C LYS A 87 3.63 -20.24 -12.30
N LEU A 88 3.58 -19.53 -11.16
CA LEU A 88 4.56 -18.50 -10.83
C LEU A 88 5.98 -19.06 -10.74
N GLU A 89 6.95 -18.30 -11.20
CA GLU A 89 8.37 -18.56 -10.98
C GLU A 89 8.73 -18.25 -9.50
N LEU A 90 8.18 -17.15 -8.96
CA LEU A 90 8.41 -16.71 -7.59
C LEU A 90 7.14 -16.08 -7.00
N ALA A 91 6.75 -16.55 -5.81
CA ALA A 91 5.74 -15.91 -4.98
C ALA A 91 6.37 -15.41 -3.67
N VAL A 92 6.25 -14.12 -3.38
CA VAL A 92 6.72 -13.51 -2.13
C VAL A 92 5.50 -13.06 -1.32
N HIS A 93 5.39 -13.55 -0.10
CA HIS A 93 4.27 -13.24 0.78
C HIS A 93 4.77 -12.52 2.04
N LEU A 94 4.32 -11.29 2.25
CA LEU A 94 4.52 -10.55 3.49
C LEU A 94 3.23 -10.63 4.30
N GLY A 95 3.28 -11.13 5.52
CA GLY A 95 2.07 -11.25 6.30
C GLY A 95 2.29 -11.56 7.78
N THR A 96 1.31 -11.20 8.59
CA THR A 96 1.32 -11.45 10.04
C THR A 96 0.85 -12.85 10.40
N LYS A 97 0.16 -13.55 9.48
CA LYS A 97 -0.38 -14.90 9.69
C LYS A 97 -0.36 -15.69 8.40
N LEU A 98 -0.14 -16.98 8.52
CA LEU A 98 -0.27 -17.90 7.39
C LEU A 98 -1.73 -18.03 6.94
N ASN A 99 -1.94 -18.18 5.64
CA ASN A 99 -3.24 -18.40 5.02
C ASN A 99 -3.10 -19.32 3.79
N ARG A 100 -4.20 -19.60 3.11
CA ARG A 100 -4.21 -20.55 1.98
C ARG A 100 -3.31 -20.13 0.81
N SER A 101 -3.11 -18.84 0.57
CA SER A 101 -2.21 -18.39 -0.51
C SER A 101 -0.78 -18.85 -0.31
N HIS A 102 -0.32 -19.00 0.93
CA HIS A 102 1.03 -19.49 1.25
C HIS A 102 1.25 -20.97 0.90
N LEU A 103 0.20 -21.73 0.67
CA LEU A 103 0.28 -23.12 0.21
C LEU A 103 0.37 -23.25 -1.31
N LEU A 104 0.20 -22.14 -2.01
CA LEU A 104 0.24 -22.08 -3.47
C LEU A 104 1.63 -21.64 -3.91
N VAL A 105 2.57 -22.50 -3.71
CA VAL A 105 3.95 -22.32 -4.14
C VAL A 105 4.03 -22.58 -5.65
N GLY A 106 4.56 -21.60 -6.40
CA GLY A 106 4.98 -21.80 -7.77
C GLY A 106 6.27 -22.62 -7.82
N LYS A 107 7.25 -22.22 -8.61
CA LYS A 107 8.58 -22.85 -8.58
C LYS A 107 9.33 -22.52 -7.27
N GLN A 108 9.19 -21.30 -6.81
CA GLN A 108 9.77 -20.81 -5.55
C GLN A 108 8.78 -19.95 -4.78
N SER A 109 8.83 -20.02 -3.45
CA SER A 109 8.02 -19.17 -2.58
C SER A 109 8.86 -18.71 -1.38
N ILE A 110 8.68 -17.44 -1.04
CA ILE A 110 9.28 -16.80 0.13
C ILE A 110 8.14 -16.28 1.01
N ILE A 111 8.15 -16.64 2.28
CA ILE A 111 7.21 -16.13 3.28
C ILE A 111 8.02 -15.28 4.26
N LEU A 112 7.68 -13.99 4.32
CA LEU A 112 8.31 -13.00 5.18
C LEU A 112 7.31 -12.60 6.27
N PRO A 113 7.51 -13.04 7.52
CA PRO A 113 6.67 -12.56 8.62
C PRO A 113 6.95 -11.09 8.88
N VAL A 114 5.90 -10.34 9.18
CA VAL A 114 5.97 -8.89 9.38
C VAL A 114 5.41 -8.48 10.74
N LEU A 115 5.85 -7.33 11.22
CA LEU A 115 5.27 -6.68 12.38
C LEU A 115 3.76 -6.48 12.21
N GLY A 116 3.00 -6.84 13.22
CA GLY A 116 1.59 -6.47 13.31
C GLY A 116 1.42 -4.98 13.64
N ARG A 117 0.33 -4.38 13.19
CA ARG A 117 0.03 -2.95 13.42
C ARG A 117 -0.01 -2.54 14.90
N THR A 118 -0.23 -3.48 15.79
CA THR A 118 -0.25 -3.27 17.25
C THR A 118 1.12 -3.35 17.89
N GLU A 119 2.12 -3.87 17.18
CA GLU A 119 3.50 -4.05 17.65
C GLU A 119 4.32 -2.80 17.37
N ARG A 120 5.32 -2.57 18.23
CA ARG A 120 6.24 -1.43 18.09
C ARG A 120 7.14 -1.64 16.88
N ASP A 121 7.16 -0.66 16.00
CA ASP A 121 8.12 -0.56 14.90
C ASP A 121 9.21 0.44 15.33
N ILE A 122 10.45 -0.02 15.39
CA ILE A 122 11.60 0.78 15.82
C ILE A 122 12.61 0.79 14.67
N GLN A 123 12.90 1.98 14.17
CA GLN A 123 13.89 2.23 13.13
C GLN A 123 15.04 3.09 13.67
N ALA A 124 15.96 3.52 12.83
CA ALA A 124 17.15 4.26 13.28
C ALA A 124 16.82 5.56 14.05
N SER A 125 15.74 6.25 13.73
CA SER A 125 15.28 7.44 14.45
C SER A 125 14.45 7.12 15.71
N GLY A 126 14.26 5.84 16.04
CA GLY A 126 13.48 5.37 17.18
C GLY A 126 12.09 4.82 16.79
N PRO A 127 11.11 4.87 17.73
CA PRO A 127 9.78 4.32 17.49
C PRO A 127 9.03 5.06 16.38
N GLN A 128 8.52 4.31 15.42
CA GLN A 128 7.86 4.85 14.23
C GLN A 128 6.35 5.00 14.41
N VAL A 129 5.79 5.84 13.57
CA VAL A 129 4.36 6.08 13.44
C VAL A 129 3.98 5.89 11.98
N VAL A 130 3.03 5.02 11.71
CA VAL A 130 2.37 4.94 10.40
C VAL A 130 1.09 5.77 10.39
N THR A 131 0.55 6.04 9.24
CA THR A 131 -0.69 6.79 9.09
C THR A 131 -1.79 5.92 8.49
N VAL A 132 -3.01 6.18 8.89
CA VAL A 132 -4.22 5.49 8.45
C VAL A 132 -5.23 6.53 8.01
N GLU A 133 -5.82 6.37 6.85
CA GLU A 133 -6.99 7.13 6.43
C GLU A 133 -8.25 6.32 6.69
N ASP A 134 -9.15 6.87 7.49
CA ASP A 134 -10.44 6.24 7.74
C ASP A 134 -11.46 6.54 6.62
N SER A 135 -12.64 5.93 6.72
CA SER A 135 -13.71 6.08 5.73
C SER A 135 -14.35 7.47 5.67
N MET A 136 -13.98 8.35 6.59
CA MET A 136 -14.39 9.76 6.60
C MET A 136 -13.32 10.69 6.04
N SER A 137 -12.28 10.11 5.42
CA SER A 137 -11.09 10.80 4.92
C SER A 137 -10.31 11.53 6.00
N MET A 138 -10.38 11.03 7.25
CA MET A 138 -9.52 11.48 8.33
C MET A 138 -8.21 10.70 8.33
N VAL A 139 -7.11 11.40 8.29
CA VAL A 139 -5.76 10.82 8.36
C VAL A 139 -5.27 10.88 9.79
N HIS A 140 -4.99 9.72 10.36
CA HIS A 140 -4.59 9.55 11.76
C HIS A 140 -3.21 8.95 11.88
N ALA A 141 -2.49 9.36 12.93
CA ALA A 141 -1.30 8.64 13.38
C ALA A 141 -1.68 7.30 14.03
N SER A 142 -0.98 6.24 13.68
CA SER A 142 -1.14 4.92 14.27
C SER A 142 0.21 4.41 14.78
N ARG A 143 0.26 4.00 16.04
CA ARG A 143 1.47 3.52 16.70
C ARG A 143 1.18 2.23 17.45
N GLY A 144 1.94 1.18 17.16
CA GLY A 144 1.93 -0.03 17.93
C GLY A 144 2.55 0.17 19.33
N LYS A 145 2.05 -0.56 20.31
CA LYS A 145 2.51 -0.50 21.71
C LYS A 145 3.04 -1.83 22.22
N LEU A 146 2.67 -2.93 21.59
CA LEU A 146 3.05 -4.26 22.03
C LEU A 146 4.51 -4.54 21.66
N THR A 147 5.16 -5.38 22.45
CA THR A 147 6.45 -5.94 22.09
C THR A 147 6.26 -6.89 20.91
N PRO A 148 7.10 -6.80 19.86
CA PRO A 148 7.04 -7.74 18.75
C PRO A 148 7.15 -9.19 19.20
N ALA A 149 6.48 -10.09 18.48
CA ALA A 149 6.53 -11.53 18.76
C ALA A 149 7.95 -12.12 18.57
N SER A 150 8.79 -11.48 17.75
CA SER A 150 10.20 -11.79 17.57
C SER A 150 10.98 -10.50 17.27
N GLU A 151 12.24 -10.46 17.67
CA GLU A 151 13.16 -9.37 17.34
C GLU A 151 13.56 -9.36 15.86
N ASP A 152 13.39 -10.48 15.16
CA ASP A 152 13.67 -10.61 13.73
C ASP A 152 12.56 -10.06 12.83
N LEU A 153 11.40 -9.68 13.38
CA LEU A 153 10.30 -9.13 12.61
C LEU A 153 10.63 -7.73 12.11
N LEU A 154 10.46 -7.53 10.82
CA LEU A 154 10.57 -6.24 10.18
C LEU A 154 9.19 -5.70 9.80
N SER A 155 9.10 -4.38 9.66
CA SER A 155 7.90 -3.75 9.12
C SER A 155 7.77 -4.02 7.62
N GLU A 156 6.54 -3.97 7.08
CA GLU A 156 6.29 -4.05 5.63
C GLU A 156 7.13 -3.01 4.87
N SER A 157 7.22 -1.79 5.40
CA SER A 157 8.01 -0.71 4.79
C SER A 157 9.49 -1.04 4.72
N ALA A 158 10.07 -1.58 5.81
CA ALA A 158 11.48 -1.98 5.85
C ALA A 158 11.77 -3.13 4.86
N ILE A 159 10.89 -4.11 4.79
CA ILE A 159 11.02 -5.24 3.84
C ILE A 159 10.96 -4.75 2.39
N ILE A 160 10.00 -3.89 2.05
CA ILE A 160 9.87 -3.35 0.69
C ILE A 160 11.09 -2.52 0.31
N ALA A 161 11.60 -1.69 1.21
CA ALA A 161 12.82 -0.94 0.96
C ALA A 161 14.03 -1.86 0.80
N GLY A 162 14.13 -2.92 1.61
CA GLY A 162 15.16 -3.95 1.47
C GLY A 162 15.11 -4.66 0.11
N ILE A 163 13.94 -5.06 -0.35
CA ILE A 163 13.73 -5.64 -1.67
C ILE A 163 14.15 -4.64 -2.77
N ALA A 164 13.75 -3.37 -2.65
CA ALA A 164 14.10 -2.34 -3.62
C ALA A 164 15.62 -2.12 -3.69
N MET A 165 16.30 -2.00 -2.55
CA MET A 165 17.75 -1.84 -2.49
C MET A 165 18.51 -3.06 -3.06
N ALA A 166 17.98 -4.26 -2.86
CA ALA A 166 18.60 -5.48 -3.36
C ALA A 166 18.37 -5.71 -4.87
N THR A 167 17.27 -5.19 -5.44
CA THR A 167 16.87 -5.49 -6.81
C THR A 167 17.09 -4.34 -7.80
N LEU A 168 17.17 -3.10 -7.30
CA LEU A 168 17.35 -1.91 -8.13
C LEU A 168 18.81 -1.42 -8.04
N PRO A 169 19.65 -1.66 -9.06
CA PRO A 169 21.08 -1.38 -9.00
C PRO A 169 21.41 0.11 -8.91
N ALA A 170 20.53 0.97 -9.43
CA ALA A 170 20.64 2.42 -9.31
C ALA A 170 19.25 3.01 -9.13
N THR A 171 19.00 3.66 -8.01
CA THR A 171 17.74 4.33 -7.74
C THR A 171 17.99 5.74 -7.23
N LYS A 172 17.11 6.67 -7.63
CA LYS A 172 17.08 8.03 -7.08
C LYS A 172 16.26 8.13 -5.80
N VAL A 173 15.57 7.06 -5.44
CA VAL A 173 14.79 7.00 -4.20
C VAL A 173 15.74 6.64 -3.05
N PRO A 174 15.85 7.46 -2.02
CA PRO A 174 16.77 7.23 -0.89
C PRO A 174 16.16 6.24 0.11
N TRP A 175 15.98 4.98 -0.29
CA TRP A 175 15.28 3.94 0.46
C TRP A 175 15.75 3.81 1.92
N ALA A 176 17.06 3.78 2.14
CA ALA A 176 17.63 3.65 3.48
C ALA A 176 17.27 4.84 4.38
N GLU A 177 17.27 6.06 3.84
CA GLU A 177 16.92 7.26 4.58
C GLU A 177 15.43 7.32 4.89
N LEU A 178 14.58 6.91 3.94
CA LEU A 178 13.13 6.87 4.12
C LEU A 178 12.74 5.89 5.23
N ILE A 179 13.43 4.76 5.32
CA ILE A 179 13.14 3.75 6.35
C ILE A 179 13.75 4.11 7.69
N ALA A 180 14.87 4.80 7.72
CA ALA A 180 15.48 5.26 8.98
C ALA A 180 14.52 6.14 9.80
N ASP A 181 13.63 6.87 9.13
CA ASP A 181 12.65 7.76 9.74
C ASP A 181 11.42 7.93 8.85
N TYR A 182 10.26 7.47 9.30
CA TYR A 182 9.01 7.54 8.52
C TYR A 182 8.47 8.97 8.35
N ASP A 183 8.97 9.95 9.09
CA ASP A 183 8.69 11.35 8.80
C ASP A 183 9.16 11.71 7.39
N ARG A 184 10.30 11.17 6.95
CA ARG A 184 10.81 11.39 5.58
C ARG A 184 9.94 10.76 4.48
N ILE A 185 9.28 9.62 4.78
CA ILE A 185 8.28 9.05 3.86
C ILE A 185 7.10 10.01 3.70
N ARG A 186 6.65 10.61 4.80
CA ARG A 186 5.55 11.59 4.78
C ARG A 186 5.93 12.88 4.06
N ASP A 187 7.18 13.37 4.24
CA ASP A 187 7.71 14.50 3.48
C ASP A 187 7.73 14.20 1.97
N ALA A 188 8.10 12.98 1.59
CA ALA A 188 8.05 12.55 0.19
C ALA A 188 6.60 12.47 -0.35
N ILE A 189 5.64 11.98 0.46
CA ILE A 189 4.22 11.97 0.10
C ILE A 189 3.72 13.41 -0.08
N GLU A 190 4.07 14.33 0.82
CA GLU A 190 3.76 15.76 0.71
C GLU A 190 4.30 16.35 -0.61
N GLY A 191 5.53 16.00 -0.97
CA GLY A 191 6.14 16.41 -2.23
C GLY A 191 5.40 15.95 -3.48
N VAL A 192 4.75 14.78 -3.40
CA VAL A 192 3.98 14.20 -4.51
C VAL A 192 2.54 14.71 -4.51
N PHE A 193 1.88 14.79 -3.35
CA PHE A 193 0.46 15.07 -3.20
C PHE A 193 0.22 16.36 -2.40
N PRO A 194 -0.20 17.46 -3.03
CA PRO A 194 -0.39 18.76 -2.37
C PRO A 194 -1.38 18.75 -1.20
N ASP A 195 -2.38 17.86 -1.22
CA ASP A 195 -3.37 17.73 -0.14
C ASP A 195 -2.75 17.27 1.19
N PHE A 196 -1.54 16.74 1.15
CA PHE A 196 -0.76 16.33 2.32
C PHE A 196 0.19 17.40 2.84
N LYS A 197 0.06 18.66 2.39
CA LYS A 197 0.87 19.77 2.90
C LYS A 197 0.91 19.79 4.43
N ASP A 198 2.11 20.03 4.99
CA ASP A 198 2.39 20.02 6.43
C ASP A 198 2.03 18.67 7.11
N TYR A 199 2.24 17.55 6.39
CA TYR A 199 1.81 16.22 6.78
C TYR A 199 2.26 15.85 8.19
N ASN A 200 3.56 15.94 8.47
CA ASN A 200 4.13 15.56 9.75
C ASN A 200 3.60 16.41 10.93
N ALA A 201 3.36 17.70 10.72
CA ALA A 201 2.77 18.57 11.74
C ALA A 201 1.30 18.21 11.99
N ARG A 202 0.53 18.00 10.92
CA ARG A 202 -0.91 17.74 10.98
C ARG A 202 -1.26 16.42 11.66
N ILE A 203 -0.50 15.34 11.43
CA ILE A 203 -0.75 14.05 12.10
C ILE A 203 -0.40 14.06 13.59
N ARG A 204 0.41 15.00 14.06
CA ARG A 204 0.73 15.15 15.48
C ARG A 204 -0.38 15.84 16.26
N THR A 205 -1.32 16.47 15.56
CA THR A 205 -2.53 17.05 16.18
C THR A 205 -3.46 15.91 16.60
N PRO A 206 -4.01 15.94 17.83
CA PRO A 206 -5.01 14.95 18.25
C PRO A 206 -6.19 14.88 17.28
N GLY A 207 -6.53 13.65 16.85
CA GLY A 207 -7.57 13.41 15.83
C GLY A 207 -7.07 13.50 14.37
N GLY A 208 -5.84 13.93 14.14
CA GLY A 208 -5.27 14.02 12.80
C GLY A 208 -5.89 15.16 11.97
N PHE A 209 -6.05 14.91 10.67
CA PHE A 209 -6.61 15.90 9.76
C PHE A 209 -7.49 15.27 8.68
N ARG A 210 -8.38 16.07 8.12
CA ARG A 210 -9.26 15.65 7.05
C ARG A 210 -8.70 16.02 5.69
N LEU A 211 -8.72 15.06 4.77
CA LEU A 211 -8.46 15.32 3.35
C LEU A 211 -9.70 15.92 2.67
N PRO A 212 -9.52 16.66 1.57
CA PRO A 212 -10.64 17.15 0.76
C PRO A 212 -11.53 15.99 0.31
N LEU A 213 -12.84 16.16 0.49
CA LEU A 213 -13.84 15.17 0.08
C LEU A 213 -14.96 15.89 -0.70
N PRO A 214 -14.78 16.09 -2.01
CA PRO A 214 -15.72 16.87 -2.83
C PRO A 214 -17.19 16.45 -2.73
N PRO A 215 -17.55 15.15 -2.59
CA PRO A 215 -18.93 14.74 -2.39
C PRO A 215 -19.62 15.31 -1.14
N THR A 216 -18.88 15.65 -0.08
CA THR A 216 -19.47 16.31 1.10
C THR A 216 -19.92 17.73 0.80
N GLU A 217 -19.32 18.34 -0.21
CA GLU A 217 -19.70 19.66 -0.72
C GLU A 217 -20.66 19.55 -1.92
N ARG A 218 -21.22 18.35 -2.19
CA ARG A 218 -22.06 18.04 -3.33
C ARG A 218 -21.39 18.36 -4.68
N LYS A 219 -20.08 18.18 -4.74
CA LYS A 219 -19.28 18.33 -5.96
C LYS A 219 -18.95 16.96 -6.52
N TRP A 220 -19.29 16.73 -7.77
CA TRP A 220 -18.98 15.49 -8.50
C TRP A 220 -18.26 15.81 -9.80
N THR A 221 -17.29 14.98 -10.16
CA THR A 221 -16.52 15.10 -11.41
C THR A 221 -17.18 14.36 -12.59
N THR A 222 -18.47 14.07 -12.50
CA THR A 222 -19.27 13.47 -13.56
C THR A 222 -19.61 14.51 -14.63
N PRO A 223 -19.92 14.09 -15.87
CA PRO A 223 -20.35 15.02 -16.91
C PRO A 223 -21.57 15.85 -16.54
N SER A 224 -22.50 15.30 -15.75
CA SER A 224 -23.69 15.98 -15.26
C SER A 224 -23.45 16.90 -14.07
N GLY A 225 -22.28 16.82 -13.43
CA GLY A 225 -22.00 17.49 -12.15
C GLY A 225 -22.84 16.98 -10.97
N LYS A 226 -23.53 15.86 -11.11
CA LYS A 226 -24.37 15.22 -10.09
C LYS A 226 -23.87 13.83 -9.76
N ALA A 227 -24.28 13.29 -8.62
CA ALA A 227 -24.04 11.88 -8.32
C ALA A 227 -24.69 10.99 -9.40
N GLU A 228 -23.91 10.10 -9.97
CA GLU A 228 -24.38 9.11 -10.95
C GLU A 228 -24.21 7.71 -10.37
N PHE A 229 -25.24 6.89 -10.50
CA PHE A 229 -25.23 5.50 -10.09
C PHE A 229 -25.03 4.63 -11.32
N LEU A 230 -24.03 3.76 -11.28
CA LEU A 230 -23.87 2.71 -12.27
C LEU A 230 -24.85 1.58 -11.94
N ILE A 231 -25.64 1.19 -12.91
CA ILE A 231 -26.61 0.10 -12.84
C ILE A 231 -26.00 -1.12 -13.55
#